data_ede8c52c70c0109e5a737f7418223a66
#
_entry.id   ede8c52c70c0109e5a737f7418223a66
#
_cell.length_a   1.000
_cell.length_b   1.000
_cell.length_c   1.000
_cell.angle_alpha   90.00
_cell.angle_beta   90.00
_cell.angle_gamma   90.00
#
_symmetry.space_group_name_H-M   'P 1'
#
loop_
_entity.id
_entity.type
_entity.pdbx_description
1 polymer ?
#
loop_
_entity_poly.entity_id
_entity_poly.type
_entity_poly.pdbx_seq_one_letter_code
_entity_poly.pdbx_strand_id
1 'polypeptide(L)'
;MSPHDLALAQPPGSSGPGTQFLAEIKEQPQALLDLLQHRTDFDRVAATMRERSASLVRLVGHGSSDNAASYAVYAFGLEPRWTALRDSITLTVHYGTKLDMRGSTVLGLSQSGRTPDVIEYVERARKAGAFTVALTNELDSPLADTAEAVLPLTAGAERAVAATKTYLNTLAALGLLAAAVAGRGAVFEESLRGVADQLNAFIPTLERTIGAIAAPFTYTGRMFVVGRGAEFSTAREISLKLLETCRIAAEPITATDLAHGPVAALDPLFPVWLIASADKTLRAVVEAATRARAAGATLIASGSRAAAIKGAEYVLPTPEPASPLLGP
;
A
#
# COMPACT_ATOMS: atom_id res chain seq x y z
N MET A 1 -39.10 1.70 3.33
CA MET A 1 -37.98 0.90 2.75
C MET A 1 -37.50 -0.05 3.83
N SER A 2 -37.61 -1.35 3.59
CA SER A 2 -37.21 -2.40 4.53
C SER A 2 -35.68 -2.47 4.65
N PRO A 3 -35.12 -2.83 5.83
CA PRO A 3 -33.66 -3.04 5.99
C PRO A 3 -33.07 -4.14 5.09
N HIS A 4 -33.91 -4.88 4.36
CA HIS A 4 -33.48 -5.92 3.42
C HIS A 4 -33.15 -5.42 2.00
N ASP A 5 -33.41 -4.16 1.66
CA ASP A 5 -33.21 -3.63 0.29
C ASP A 5 -31.79 -3.10 0.04
N LEU A 6 -30.87 -3.25 0.99
CA LEU A 6 -29.44 -2.94 0.83
C LEU A 6 -28.58 -4.11 0.38
N ALA A 7 -29.18 -5.16 -0.21
CA ALA A 7 -28.39 -6.10 -0.98
C ALA A 7 -27.87 -5.38 -2.23
N LEU A 8 -26.62 -5.00 -2.20
CA LEU A 8 -25.90 -4.47 -3.36
C LEU A 8 -26.15 -5.45 -4.54
N ALA A 9 -26.91 -4.98 -5.54
CA ALA A 9 -27.18 -5.77 -6.73
C ALA A 9 -25.84 -6.17 -7.35
N GLN A 10 -25.58 -7.47 -7.39
CA GLN A 10 -24.41 -7.99 -8.09
C GLN A 10 -24.55 -7.64 -9.58
N PRO A 11 -23.47 -7.16 -10.23
CA PRO A 11 -23.52 -6.91 -11.66
C PRO A 11 -23.86 -8.22 -12.41
N PRO A 12 -24.67 -8.18 -13.48
CA PRO A 12 -25.03 -9.36 -14.23
C PRO A 12 -23.77 -10.03 -14.81
N GLY A 13 -23.50 -11.28 -14.44
CA GLY A 13 -22.37 -12.09 -14.92
C GLY A 13 -21.33 -12.50 -13.86
N SER A 14 -21.45 -12.10 -12.60
CA SER A 14 -20.52 -12.52 -11.54
C SER A 14 -20.87 -13.93 -11.03
N SER A 15 -19.95 -14.87 -11.18
CA SER A 15 -20.08 -16.26 -10.71
C SER A 15 -19.78 -16.40 -9.20
N GLY A 16 -20.38 -15.57 -8.34
CA GLY A 16 -20.26 -15.65 -6.89
C GLY A 16 -19.43 -14.52 -6.24
N PRO A 17 -19.56 -14.35 -4.89
CA PRO A 17 -18.83 -13.33 -4.15
C PRO A 17 -17.30 -13.50 -4.28
N GLY A 18 -16.57 -12.40 -4.49
CA GLY A 18 -15.10 -12.39 -4.54
C GLY A 18 -14.48 -12.83 -5.87
N THR A 19 -15.26 -13.34 -6.86
CA THR A 19 -14.71 -13.82 -8.15
C THR A 19 -13.95 -12.75 -8.90
N GLN A 20 -14.48 -11.52 -8.97
CA GLN A 20 -13.84 -10.40 -9.65
C GLN A 20 -12.54 -10.00 -8.93
N PHE A 21 -12.58 -9.93 -7.61
CA PHE A 21 -11.42 -9.60 -6.77
C PHE A 21 -10.29 -10.62 -6.96
N LEU A 22 -10.62 -11.92 -6.95
CA LEU A 22 -9.64 -12.99 -7.19
C LEU A 22 -9.06 -12.95 -8.61
N ALA A 23 -9.90 -12.64 -9.61
CA ALA A 23 -9.42 -12.49 -10.99
C ALA A 23 -8.39 -11.36 -11.10
N GLU A 24 -8.67 -10.21 -10.49
CA GLU A 24 -7.77 -9.06 -10.48
C GLU A 24 -6.50 -9.29 -9.65
N ILE A 25 -6.54 -10.10 -8.58
CA ILE A 25 -5.34 -10.57 -7.88
C ILE A 25 -4.43 -11.36 -8.84
N LYS A 26 -5.00 -12.24 -9.67
CA LYS A 26 -4.24 -13.05 -10.62
C LYS A 26 -3.63 -12.25 -11.78
N GLU A 27 -4.15 -11.07 -12.06
CA GLU A 27 -3.61 -10.15 -13.06
C GLU A 27 -2.42 -9.31 -12.55
N GLN A 28 -2.16 -9.29 -11.24
CA GLN A 28 -1.10 -8.47 -10.63
C GLN A 28 0.30 -8.65 -11.25
N PRO A 29 0.79 -9.89 -11.54
CA PRO A 29 2.12 -10.05 -12.14
C PRO A 29 2.24 -9.36 -13.50
N GLN A 30 1.20 -9.47 -14.35
CA GLN A 30 1.21 -8.84 -15.66
C GLN A 30 1.08 -7.33 -15.57
N ALA A 31 0.21 -6.82 -14.70
CA ALA A 31 0.06 -5.39 -14.46
C ALA A 31 1.38 -4.75 -14.00
N LEU A 32 2.15 -5.44 -13.16
CA LEU A 32 3.48 -4.99 -12.75
C LEU A 32 4.46 -4.91 -13.94
N LEU A 33 4.47 -5.93 -14.81
CA LEU A 33 5.31 -5.92 -16.02
C LEU A 33 4.92 -4.82 -17.00
N ASP A 34 3.63 -4.51 -17.11
CA ASP A 34 3.12 -3.43 -17.97
C ASP A 34 3.57 -2.06 -17.44
N LEU A 35 3.57 -1.84 -16.12
CA LEU A 35 4.11 -0.63 -15.50
C LEU A 35 5.59 -0.41 -15.90
N LEU A 36 6.39 -1.45 -15.91
CA LEU A 36 7.83 -1.36 -16.18
C LEU A 36 8.16 -0.95 -17.62
N GLN A 37 7.21 -1.03 -18.55
CA GLN A 37 7.37 -0.52 -19.92
C GLN A 37 7.48 1.02 -19.95
N HIS A 38 7.01 1.71 -18.89
CA HIS A 38 7.07 3.15 -18.74
C HIS A 38 8.30 3.67 -17.98
N ARG A 39 9.31 2.84 -17.74
CA ARG A 39 10.49 3.21 -16.95
C ARG A 39 11.12 4.54 -17.35
N THR A 40 11.19 4.85 -18.63
CA THR A 40 11.76 6.11 -19.13
C THR A 40 10.98 7.34 -18.68
N ASP A 41 9.68 7.24 -18.44
CA ASP A 41 8.87 8.32 -17.89
C ASP A 41 9.27 8.61 -16.45
N PHE A 42 9.54 7.56 -15.66
CA PHE A 42 10.05 7.70 -14.31
C PHE A 42 11.42 8.36 -14.27
N ASP A 43 12.34 7.99 -15.19
CA ASP A 43 13.66 8.63 -15.27
C ASP A 43 13.56 10.13 -15.61
N ARG A 44 12.64 10.51 -16.52
CA ARG A 44 12.39 11.90 -16.89
C ARG A 44 11.83 12.70 -15.71
N VAL A 45 10.82 12.19 -15.02
CA VAL A 45 10.26 12.84 -13.83
C VAL A 45 11.30 12.95 -12.73
N ALA A 46 12.09 11.89 -12.50
CA ALA A 46 13.16 11.89 -11.52
C ALA A 46 14.24 12.95 -11.81
N ALA A 47 14.59 13.16 -13.08
CA ALA A 47 15.51 14.23 -13.49
C ALA A 47 14.96 15.61 -13.12
N THR A 48 13.69 15.89 -13.45
CA THR A 48 13.02 17.14 -13.08
C THR A 48 12.93 17.32 -11.55
N MET A 49 12.66 16.24 -10.81
CA MET A 49 12.66 16.29 -9.35
C MET A 49 14.02 16.70 -8.78
N ARG A 50 15.12 16.14 -9.31
CA ARG A 50 16.48 16.52 -8.87
C ARG A 50 16.82 17.99 -9.15
N GLU A 51 16.32 18.53 -10.26
CA GLU A 51 16.56 19.91 -10.65
C GLU A 51 15.74 20.92 -9.84
N ARG A 52 14.48 20.59 -9.52
CA ARG A 52 13.51 21.54 -8.97
C ARG A 52 13.21 21.36 -7.49
N SER A 53 13.56 20.20 -6.91
CA SER A 53 13.19 19.87 -5.53
C SER A 53 14.37 19.97 -4.57
N ALA A 54 14.13 20.56 -3.40
CA ALA A 54 15.09 20.60 -2.30
C ALA A 54 15.04 19.31 -1.44
N SER A 55 14.98 18.16 -2.09
CA SER A 55 14.91 16.83 -1.44
C SER A 55 13.69 16.65 -0.54
N LEU A 56 12.56 17.30 -0.89
CA LEU A 56 11.29 17.22 -0.16
C LEU A 56 10.17 16.72 -1.07
N VAL A 57 9.51 15.64 -0.65
CA VAL A 57 8.35 15.05 -1.35
C VAL A 57 7.13 15.11 -0.44
N ARG A 58 6.04 15.65 -0.94
CA ARG A 58 4.72 15.69 -0.30
C ARG A 58 3.79 14.70 -1.02
N LEU A 59 3.12 13.86 -0.27
CA LEU A 59 2.28 12.78 -0.79
C LEU A 59 0.85 13.00 -0.34
N VAL A 60 -0.09 12.95 -1.27
CA VAL A 60 -1.52 13.10 -0.98
C VAL A 60 -2.35 12.05 -1.72
N GLY A 61 -3.29 11.45 -1.02
CA GLY A 61 -4.21 10.43 -1.51
C GLY A 61 -5.16 9.99 -0.41
N HIS A 62 -6.12 9.13 -0.76
CA HIS A 62 -7.07 8.53 0.19
C HIS A 62 -7.07 7.02 0.11
N GLY A 63 -7.51 6.34 1.17
CA GLY A 63 -7.64 4.89 1.21
C GLY A 63 -6.34 4.16 0.87
N SER A 64 -6.38 3.24 -0.10
CA SER A 64 -5.19 2.50 -0.58
C SER A 64 -4.09 3.43 -1.10
N SER A 65 -4.44 4.55 -1.73
CA SER A 65 -3.45 5.55 -2.16
C SER A 65 -2.71 6.20 -0.99
N ASP A 66 -3.39 6.48 0.14
CA ASP A 66 -2.75 6.98 1.35
C ASP A 66 -1.90 5.90 2.05
N ASN A 67 -2.33 4.63 1.97
CA ASN A 67 -1.50 3.52 2.43
C ASN A 67 -0.22 3.38 1.60
N ALA A 68 -0.30 3.54 0.29
CA ALA A 68 0.88 3.60 -0.59
C ALA A 68 1.76 4.84 -0.30
N ALA A 69 1.16 5.99 0.03
CA ALA A 69 1.92 7.15 0.48
C ALA A 69 2.74 6.87 1.75
N SER A 70 2.23 6.03 2.66
CA SER A 70 2.98 5.60 3.85
C SER A 70 4.23 4.78 3.47
N TYR A 71 4.16 3.95 2.44
CA TYR A 71 5.31 3.23 1.89
C TYR A 71 6.32 4.20 1.25
N ALA A 72 5.84 5.20 0.50
CA ALA A 72 6.71 6.15 -0.19
C ALA A 72 7.61 6.95 0.78
N VAL A 73 7.19 7.18 2.03
CA VAL A 73 8.04 7.79 3.06
C VAL A 73 9.33 6.98 3.24
N TYR A 74 9.22 5.65 3.25
CA TYR A 74 10.38 4.76 3.35
C TYR A 74 11.14 4.67 2.02
N ALA A 75 10.46 4.59 0.89
CA ALA A 75 11.09 4.51 -0.42
C ALA A 75 12.00 5.73 -0.68
N PHE A 76 11.48 6.94 -0.50
CA PHE A 76 12.28 8.16 -0.68
C PHE A 76 13.34 8.34 0.42
N GLY A 77 13.07 7.90 1.64
CA GLY A 77 14.04 7.97 2.74
C GLY A 77 15.21 7.01 2.57
N LEU A 78 14.99 5.80 2.05
CA LEU A 78 16.02 4.76 1.92
C LEU A 78 16.81 4.88 0.61
N GLU A 79 16.15 5.20 -0.51
CA GLU A 79 16.80 5.29 -1.81
C GLU A 79 17.55 6.62 -2.02
N PRO A 80 16.89 7.75 -2.28
CA PRO A 80 17.60 9.01 -2.49
C PRO A 80 18.00 9.73 -1.20
N ARG A 81 17.55 9.24 -0.03
CA ARG A 81 17.69 9.90 1.28
C ARG A 81 17.02 11.27 1.33
N TRP A 82 15.87 11.38 0.68
CA TRP A 82 15.02 12.56 0.69
C TRP A 82 13.98 12.49 1.80
N THR A 83 13.56 13.65 2.28
CA THR A 83 12.40 13.72 3.18
C THR A 83 11.12 13.56 2.39
N ALA A 84 10.31 12.57 2.75
CA ALA A 84 8.97 12.43 2.23
C ALA A 84 7.96 12.43 3.37
N LEU A 85 6.82 13.06 3.16
CA LEU A 85 5.76 13.15 4.15
C LEU A 85 4.38 12.96 3.50
N ARG A 86 3.49 12.34 4.24
CA ARG A 86 2.06 12.36 3.93
C ARG A 86 1.52 13.70 4.38
N ASP A 87 0.99 14.48 3.43
CA ASP A 87 0.55 15.84 3.74
C ASP A 87 -0.95 15.89 4.07
N SER A 88 -1.38 16.94 4.73
CA SER A 88 -2.77 17.13 5.11
C SER A 88 -3.55 17.86 4.00
N ILE A 89 -4.35 17.12 3.26
CA ILE A 89 -5.30 17.67 2.30
C ILE A 89 -6.24 18.67 3.01
N THR A 90 -6.75 18.29 4.18
CA THR A 90 -7.70 19.11 4.96
C THR A 90 -7.11 20.48 5.30
N LEU A 91 -5.83 20.56 5.67
CA LEU A 91 -5.19 21.83 6.01
C LEU A 91 -5.18 22.79 4.82
N THR A 92 -4.88 22.29 3.64
CA THR A 92 -4.74 23.10 2.42
C THR A 92 -6.07 23.36 1.75
N VAL A 93 -6.92 22.32 1.59
CA VAL A 93 -8.16 22.41 0.83
C VAL A 93 -9.29 22.99 1.69
N HIS A 94 -9.54 22.42 2.86
CA HIS A 94 -10.70 22.79 3.68
C HIS A 94 -10.45 24.00 4.60
N TYR A 95 -9.28 24.05 5.25
CA TYR A 95 -8.93 25.23 6.07
C TYR A 95 -8.35 26.38 5.23
N GLY A 96 -8.05 26.16 3.94
CA GLY A 96 -7.56 27.19 3.04
C GLY A 96 -6.18 27.75 3.40
N THR A 97 -5.38 26.99 4.15
CA THR A 97 -4.03 27.42 4.57
C THR A 97 -3.12 27.54 3.35
N LYS A 98 -2.52 28.71 3.20
CA LYS A 98 -1.55 28.96 2.12
C LYS A 98 -0.16 28.56 2.58
N LEU A 99 0.28 27.37 2.18
CA LEU A 99 1.64 26.89 2.43
C LEU A 99 2.57 27.36 1.32
N ASP A 100 3.81 27.71 1.66
CA ASP A 100 4.88 27.84 0.68
C ASP A 100 5.37 26.43 0.32
N MET A 101 5.20 26.03 -0.95
CA MET A 101 5.56 24.70 -1.42
C MET A 101 6.73 24.71 -2.42
N ARG A 102 7.39 25.85 -2.57
CA ARG A 102 8.58 25.99 -3.41
C ARG A 102 9.68 25.03 -2.97
N GLY A 103 10.38 24.44 -3.93
CA GLY A 103 11.42 23.45 -3.66
C GLY A 103 10.88 22.08 -3.18
N SER A 104 9.58 21.83 -3.23
CA SER A 104 9.02 20.51 -2.99
C SER A 104 8.46 19.88 -4.27
N THR A 105 8.44 18.55 -4.31
CA THR A 105 7.63 17.80 -5.27
C THR A 105 6.36 17.32 -4.58
N VAL A 106 5.22 17.50 -5.20
CA VAL A 106 3.92 16.97 -4.75
C VAL A 106 3.52 15.80 -5.63
N LEU A 107 3.31 14.63 -5.04
CA LEU A 107 2.77 13.45 -5.70
C LEU A 107 1.29 13.30 -5.33
N GLY A 108 0.39 13.54 -6.28
CA GLY A 108 -1.04 13.30 -6.17
C GLY A 108 -1.35 11.86 -6.59
N LEU A 109 -1.88 11.06 -5.65
CA LEU A 109 -2.14 9.64 -5.84
C LEU A 109 -3.65 9.40 -5.94
N SER A 110 -4.12 8.97 -7.10
CA SER A 110 -5.53 8.62 -7.30
C SER A 110 -5.68 7.66 -8.47
N GLN A 111 -6.17 6.44 -8.18
CA GLN A 111 -6.39 5.42 -9.20
C GLN A 111 -7.25 5.96 -10.36
N SER A 112 -8.38 6.58 -10.07
CA SER A 112 -9.29 7.13 -11.08
C SER A 112 -8.89 8.51 -11.60
N GLY A 113 -7.96 9.20 -10.92
CA GLY A 113 -7.63 10.59 -11.21
C GLY A 113 -8.78 11.57 -11.02
N ARG A 114 -9.88 11.17 -10.33
CA ARG A 114 -11.13 11.95 -10.19
C ARG A 114 -11.47 12.31 -8.76
N THR A 115 -10.56 12.13 -7.82
CA THR A 115 -10.76 12.46 -6.39
C THR A 115 -10.69 13.98 -6.20
N PRO A 116 -11.80 14.68 -5.88
CA PRO A 116 -11.87 16.15 -6.00
C PRO A 116 -10.86 16.89 -5.14
N ASP A 117 -10.69 16.52 -3.89
CA ASP A 117 -9.80 17.20 -2.95
C ASP A 117 -8.31 16.88 -3.20
N VAL A 118 -7.97 15.74 -3.80
CA VAL A 118 -6.62 15.46 -4.30
C VAL A 118 -6.29 16.38 -5.48
N ILE A 119 -7.24 16.52 -6.43
CA ILE A 119 -7.09 17.41 -7.59
C ILE A 119 -6.90 18.86 -7.11
N GLU A 120 -7.77 19.32 -6.22
CA GLU A 120 -7.68 20.68 -5.67
C GLU A 120 -6.38 20.92 -4.91
N TYR A 121 -5.91 19.92 -4.13
CA TYR A 121 -4.63 20.01 -3.44
C TYR A 121 -3.47 20.19 -4.45
N VAL A 122 -3.43 19.35 -5.51
CA VAL A 122 -2.39 19.41 -6.55
C VAL A 122 -2.42 20.75 -7.27
N GLU A 123 -3.61 21.29 -7.59
CA GLU A 123 -3.76 22.60 -8.21
C GLU A 123 -3.20 23.74 -7.32
N ARG A 124 -3.54 23.71 -6.03
CA ARG A 124 -3.05 24.70 -5.05
C ARG A 124 -1.54 24.59 -4.84
N ALA A 125 -1.03 23.35 -4.78
CA ALA A 125 0.41 23.09 -4.63
C ALA A 125 1.20 23.64 -5.84
N ARG A 126 0.71 23.42 -7.06
CA ARG A 126 1.29 23.98 -8.27
C ARG A 126 1.31 25.52 -8.24
N LYS A 127 0.21 26.15 -7.84
CA LYS A 127 0.14 27.62 -7.65
C LYS A 127 1.08 28.13 -6.55
N ALA A 128 1.38 27.28 -5.54
CA ALA A 128 2.31 27.57 -4.45
C ALA A 128 3.78 27.25 -4.78
N GLY A 129 4.08 26.89 -6.04
CA GLY A 129 5.43 26.72 -6.57
C GLY A 129 6.03 25.31 -6.41
N ALA A 130 5.25 24.30 -6.03
CA ALA A 130 5.69 22.91 -6.06
C ALA A 130 5.81 22.39 -7.50
N PHE A 131 6.70 21.43 -7.71
CA PHE A 131 6.62 20.54 -8.87
C PHE A 131 5.56 19.47 -8.62
N THR A 132 4.56 19.35 -9.49
CA THR A 132 3.42 18.47 -9.26
C THR A 132 3.42 17.30 -10.23
N VAL A 133 3.21 16.10 -9.68
CA VAL A 133 3.17 14.84 -10.43
C VAL A 133 1.89 14.08 -10.06
N ALA A 134 1.13 13.65 -11.05
CA ALA A 134 0.01 12.73 -10.88
C ALA A 134 0.48 11.28 -11.03
N LEU A 135 0.14 10.42 -10.08
CA LEU A 135 0.17 8.96 -10.26
C LEU A 135 -1.27 8.48 -10.40
N THR A 136 -1.64 8.02 -11.59
CA THR A 136 -3.02 7.60 -11.88
C THR A 136 -3.07 6.47 -12.88
N ASN A 137 -4.13 5.66 -12.82
CA ASN A 137 -4.41 4.63 -13.83
C ASN A 137 -5.16 5.19 -15.04
N GLU A 138 -5.80 6.37 -14.88
CA GLU A 138 -6.58 7.05 -15.91
C GLU A 138 -5.85 8.31 -16.39
N LEU A 139 -5.21 8.21 -17.57
CA LEU A 139 -4.45 9.32 -18.14
C LEU A 139 -5.35 10.43 -18.67
N ASP A 140 -6.58 10.10 -19.06
CA ASP A 140 -7.64 11.06 -19.40
C ASP A 140 -8.46 11.38 -18.14
N SER A 141 -7.86 12.17 -17.24
CA SER A 141 -8.47 12.48 -15.95
C SER A 141 -8.11 13.88 -15.46
N PRO A 142 -9.00 14.52 -14.66
CA PRO A 142 -8.75 15.85 -14.12
C PRO A 142 -7.45 15.97 -13.32
N LEU A 143 -7.00 14.94 -12.63
CA LEU A 143 -5.74 14.94 -11.91
C LEU A 143 -4.55 15.00 -12.88
N ALA A 144 -4.61 14.21 -13.96
CA ALA A 144 -3.57 14.22 -15.00
C ALA A 144 -3.47 15.59 -15.69
N ASP A 145 -4.61 16.23 -15.97
CA ASP A 145 -4.65 17.57 -16.59
C ASP A 145 -4.12 18.66 -15.65
N THR A 146 -4.28 18.49 -14.34
CA THR A 146 -3.91 19.48 -13.32
C THR A 146 -2.42 19.46 -13.02
N ALA A 147 -1.79 18.28 -12.99
CA ALA A 147 -0.38 18.12 -12.65
C ALA A 147 0.56 18.57 -13.80
N GLU A 148 1.81 18.90 -13.48
CA GLU A 148 2.84 19.23 -14.48
C GLU A 148 3.44 18.00 -15.16
N ALA A 149 3.40 16.84 -14.48
CA ALA A 149 3.82 15.57 -15.04
C ALA A 149 2.87 14.44 -14.59
N VAL A 150 2.79 13.40 -15.40
CA VAL A 150 1.94 12.23 -15.13
C VAL A 150 2.79 10.98 -15.24
N LEU A 151 2.61 10.08 -14.26
CA LEU A 151 3.15 8.74 -14.25
C LEU A 151 1.99 7.74 -14.27
N PRO A 152 1.88 6.92 -15.33
CA PRO A 152 0.80 5.95 -15.47
C PRO A 152 0.99 4.76 -14.51
N LEU A 153 -0.10 4.24 -13.95
CA LEU A 153 -0.06 2.99 -13.19
C LEU A 153 -0.19 1.76 -14.09
N THR A 154 -0.79 1.88 -15.27
CA THR A 154 -0.96 0.80 -16.26
C THR A 154 -1.47 -0.52 -15.70
N ALA A 155 -2.31 -0.45 -14.66
CA ALA A 155 -2.87 -1.64 -14.02
C ALA A 155 -4.06 -2.26 -14.77
N GLY A 156 -4.45 -1.68 -15.92
CA GLY A 156 -5.65 -2.08 -16.62
C GLY A 156 -6.93 -1.73 -15.86
N ALA A 157 -8.06 -2.27 -16.31
CA ALA A 157 -9.34 -2.02 -15.65
C ALA A 157 -9.42 -2.76 -14.30
N GLU A 158 -9.71 -2.03 -13.23
CA GLU A 158 -9.96 -2.58 -11.89
C GLU A 158 -11.42 -2.30 -11.51
N ARG A 159 -12.21 -3.35 -11.35
CA ARG A 159 -13.66 -3.31 -11.15
C ARG A 159 -14.09 -3.78 -9.76
N ALA A 160 -13.23 -4.52 -9.07
CA ALA A 160 -13.46 -4.88 -7.68
C ALA A 160 -13.50 -3.62 -6.82
N VAL A 161 -14.33 -3.63 -5.76
CA VAL A 161 -14.39 -2.51 -4.82
C VAL A 161 -13.05 -2.33 -4.10
N ALA A 162 -12.44 -3.43 -3.70
CA ALA A 162 -11.15 -3.42 -3.03
C ALA A 162 -10.03 -3.41 -4.05
N ALA A 163 -9.13 -2.43 -3.96
CA ALA A 163 -7.96 -2.30 -4.85
C ALA A 163 -7.01 -3.50 -4.73
N THR A 164 -6.46 -3.92 -5.86
CA THR A 164 -5.47 -5.01 -5.99
C THR A 164 -4.28 -4.56 -6.85
N LYS A 165 -4.42 -4.64 -8.18
CA LYS A 165 -3.39 -4.27 -9.17
C LYS A 165 -2.97 -2.82 -9.07
N THR A 166 -3.93 -1.93 -8.90
CA THR A 166 -3.65 -0.49 -8.82
C THR A 166 -2.86 -0.16 -7.56
N TYR A 167 -3.12 -0.84 -6.44
CA TYR A 167 -2.32 -0.67 -5.22
C TYR A 167 -0.89 -1.19 -5.42
N LEU A 168 -0.72 -2.42 -5.93
CA LEU A 168 0.59 -2.98 -6.25
C LEU A 168 1.39 -2.04 -7.16
N ASN A 169 0.78 -1.60 -8.27
CA ASN A 169 1.46 -0.73 -9.22
C ASN A 169 1.74 0.67 -8.62
N THR A 170 0.94 1.14 -7.66
CA THR A 170 1.25 2.39 -6.94
C THR A 170 2.49 2.23 -6.07
N LEU A 171 2.63 1.12 -5.32
CA LEU A 171 3.86 0.83 -4.56
C LEU A 171 5.07 0.72 -5.50
N ALA A 172 4.96 -0.06 -6.56
CA ALA A 172 6.02 -0.25 -7.55
C ALA A 172 6.44 1.07 -8.21
N ALA A 173 5.47 1.91 -8.61
CA ALA A 173 5.72 3.23 -9.20
C ALA A 173 6.45 4.17 -8.22
N LEU A 174 6.04 4.20 -6.95
CA LEU A 174 6.67 5.02 -5.92
C LEU A 174 8.10 4.54 -5.62
N GLY A 175 8.32 3.22 -5.52
CA GLY A 175 9.65 2.64 -5.34
C GLY A 175 10.56 2.89 -6.54
N LEU A 176 10.05 2.70 -7.75
CA LEU A 176 10.78 2.94 -9.00
C LEU A 176 11.16 4.42 -9.15
N LEU A 177 10.23 5.35 -8.84
CA LEU A 177 10.51 6.79 -8.86
C LEU A 177 11.59 7.16 -7.85
N ALA A 178 11.51 6.66 -6.62
CA ALA A 178 12.52 6.92 -5.59
C ALA A 178 13.90 6.37 -6.01
N ALA A 179 13.96 5.16 -6.56
CA ALA A 179 15.18 4.57 -7.09
C ALA A 179 15.72 5.34 -8.31
N ALA A 180 14.86 5.82 -9.20
CA ALA A 180 15.25 6.66 -10.34
C ALA A 180 15.84 8.01 -9.87
N VAL A 181 15.24 8.64 -8.84
CA VAL A 181 15.82 9.84 -8.21
C VAL A 181 17.21 9.55 -7.63
N ALA A 182 17.44 8.37 -7.09
CA ALA A 182 18.75 7.91 -6.58
C ALA A 182 19.73 7.46 -7.69
N GLY A 183 19.32 7.49 -8.99
CA GLY A 183 20.14 6.98 -10.10
C GLY A 183 20.18 5.45 -10.18
N ARG A 184 19.26 4.75 -9.54
CA ARG A 184 19.21 3.27 -9.43
C ARG A 184 17.96 2.65 -10.09
N GLY A 185 17.26 3.41 -10.93
CA GLY A 185 16.01 2.97 -11.56
C GLY A 185 16.11 1.63 -12.28
N ALA A 186 17.18 1.38 -13.05
CA ALA A 186 17.37 0.12 -13.79
C ALA A 186 17.55 -1.10 -12.86
N VAL A 187 18.25 -0.93 -11.74
CA VAL A 187 18.46 -2.01 -10.76
C VAL A 187 17.15 -2.33 -10.03
N PHE A 188 16.36 -1.30 -9.72
CA PHE A 188 15.07 -1.49 -9.07
C PHE A 188 14.04 -2.11 -10.01
N GLU A 189 14.05 -1.73 -11.30
CA GLU A 189 13.24 -2.36 -12.35
C GLU A 189 13.49 -3.87 -12.43
N GLU A 190 14.77 -4.28 -12.47
CA GLU A 190 15.11 -5.71 -12.51
C GLU A 190 14.60 -6.45 -11.27
N SER A 191 14.71 -5.83 -10.11
CA SER A 191 14.15 -6.38 -8.87
C SER A 191 12.63 -6.53 -8.92
N LEU A 192 11.90 -5.57 -9.52
CA LEU A 192 10.46 -5.64 -9.72
C LEU A 192 10.05 -6.75 -10.71
N ARG A 193 10.85 -7.01 -11.75
CA ARG A 193 10.64 -8.18 -12.63
C ARG A 193 10.71 -9.47 -11.83
N GLY A 194 11.69 -9.61 -10.94
CA GLY A 194 11.79 -10.74 -10.03
C GLY A 194 10.57 -10.86 -9.10
N VAL A 195 9.97 -9.73 -8.65
CA VAL A 195 8.72 -9.75 -7.88
C VAL A 195 7.55 -10.26 -8.72
N ALA A 196 7.43 -9.85 -9.99
CA ALA A 196 6.38 -10.36 -10.89
C ALA A 196 6.47 -11.88 -11.06
N ASP A 197 7.69 -12.42 -11.24
CA ASP A 197 7.91 -13.87 -11.34
C ASP A 197 7.53 -14.59 -10.04
N GLN A 198 7.91 -14.02 -8.89
CA GLN A 198 7.55 -14.57 -7.57
C GLN A 198 6.03 -14.57 -7.36
N LEU A 199 5.33 -13.49 -7.69
CA LEU A 199 3.87 -13.41 -7.58
C LEU A 199 3.17 -14.43 -8.49
N ASN A 200 3.64 -14.58 -9.73
CA ASN A 200 3.10 -15.55 -10.67
C ASN A 200 3.21 -16.99 -10.16
N ALA A 201 4.29 -17.33 -9.47
CA ALA A 201 4.48 -18.64 -8.84
C ALA A 201 3.72 -18.79 -7.52
N PHE A 202 3.58 -17.72 -6.74
CA PHE A 202 3.08 -17.75 -5.36
C PHE A 202 1.55 -17.67 -5.27
N ILE A 203 0.89 -16.85 -6.09
CA ILE A 203 -0.58 -16.67 -6.07
C ILE A 203 -1.35 -18.01 -6.18
N PRO A 204 -1.02 -18.91 -7.14
CA PRO A 204 -1.70 -20.21 -7.23
C PRO A 204 -1.49 -21.10 -6.01
N THR A 205 -0.35 -20.94 -5.32
CA THR A 205 -0.07 -21.71 -4.10
C THR A 205 -0.90 -21.20 -2.92
N LEU A 206 -0.99 -19.87 -2.77
CA LEU A 206 -1.86 -19.26 -1.76
C LEU A 206 -3.33 -19.64 -1.98
N GLU A 207 -3.82 -19.57 -3.20
CA GLU A 207 -5.22 -19.92 -3.53
C GLU A 207 -5.60 -21.32 -3.04
N ARG A 208 -4.66 -22.29 -3.14
CA ARG A 208 -4.90 -23.66 -2.65
C ARG A 208 -4.89 -23.81 -1.13
N THR A 209 -4.18 -22.95 -0.43
CA THR A 209 -3.88 -23.12 1.00
C THR A 209 -4.66 -22.17 1.91
N ILE A 210 -5.00 -20.99 1.39
CA ILE A 210 -5.55 -19.89 2.21
C ILE A 210 -6.88 -20.25 2.87
N GLY A 211 -7.72 -21.08 2.22
CA GLY A 211 -9.02 -21.46 2.75
C GLY A 211 -8.94 -22.12 4.13
N ALA A 212 -7.96 -22.99 4.36
CA ALA A 212 -7.75 -23.66 5.65
C ALA A 212 -7.31 -22.66 6.75
N ILE A 213 -6.57 -21.62 6.35
CA ILE A 213 -6.11 -20.56 7.27
C ILE A 213 -7.23 -19.57 7.56
N ALA A 214 -8.05 -19.23 6.59
CA ALA A 214 -9.13 -18.26 6.72
C ALA A 214 -10.35 -18.78 7.48
N ALA A 215 -10.66 -20.09 7.38
CA ALA A 215 -11.85 -20.69 7.95
C ALA A 215 -12.06 -20.44 9.46
N PRO A 216 -11.04 -20.50 10.34
CA PRO A 216 -11.18 -20.19 11.76
C PRO A 216 -11.59 -18.75 12.06
N PHE A 217 -11.38 -17.83 11.11
CA PHE A 217 -11.68 -16.40 11.29
C PHE A 217 -13.03 -15.96 10.71
N THR A 218 -13.88 -16.91 10.26
CA THR A 218 -15.18 -16.62 9.63
C THR A 218 -16.09 -15.73 10.51
N TYR A 219 -16.00 -15.86 11.83
CA TYR A 219 -16.79 -15.10 12.79
C TYR A 219 -15.99 -14.03 13.53
N THR A 220 -14.76 -13.74 13.06
CA THR A 220 -13.93 -12.68 13.66
C THR A 220 -14.50 -11.33 13.29
N GLY A 221 -14.80 -10.49 14.29
CA GLY A 221 -15.29 -9.12 14.07
C GLY A 221 -14.21 -8.04 14.18
N ARG A 222 -13.06 -8.37 14.80
CA ARG A 222 -11.98 -7.44 15.10
C ARG A 222 -10.63 -8.13 15.12
N MET A 223 -9.56 -7.41 14.76
CA MET A 223 -8.18 -7.89 14.93
C MET A 223 -7.18 -6.73 14.89
N PHE A 224 -5.97 -6.96 15.36
CA PHE A 224 -4.84 -6.09 15.03
C PHE A 224 -4.04 -6.66 13.86
N VAL A 225 -3.57 -5.74 12.98
CA VAL A 225 -2.56 -6.07 11.97
C VAL A 225 -1.30 -5.29 12.30
N VAL A 226 -0.24 -6.00 12.63
CA VAL A 226 1.01 -5.42 13.15
C VAL A 226 2.07 -5.41 12.07
N GLY A 227 2.56 -4.22 11.75
CA GLY A 227 3.70 -4.02 10.84
C GLY A 227 4.73 -3.05 11.45
N ARG A 228 5.89 -2.97 10.84
CA ARG A 228 6.92 -1.99 11.20
C ARG A 228 7.74 -1.60 9.99
N GLY A 229 8.23 -0.34 9.93
CA GLY A 229 8.96 0.14 8.76
C GLY A 229 8.05 0.21 7.53
N ALA A 230 8.56 -0.16 6.36
CA ALA A 230 7.79 -0.18 5.12
C ALA A 230 6.56 -1.11 5.20
N GLU A 231 6.66 -2.20 5.96
CA GLU A 231 5.54 -3.15 6.20
C GLU A 231 4.37 -2.55 7.00
N PHE A 232 4.53 -1.37 7.59
CA PHE A 232 3.37 -0.72 8.20
C PHE A 232 2.36 -0.26 7.14
N SER A 233 2.80 0.05 5.91
CA SER A 233 1.91 0.30 4.78
C SER A 233 1.10 -0.94 4.41
N THR A 234 1.75 -2.12 4.43
CA THR A 234 1.09 -3.42 4.20
C THR A 234 0.07 -3.71 5.30
N ALA A 235 0.41 -3.45 6.57
CA ALA A 235 -0.53 -3.61 7.68
C ALA A 235 -1.78 -2.74 7.52
N ARG A 236 -1.61 -1.49 7.08
CA ARG A 236 -2.70 -0.57 6.79
C ARG A 236 -3.58 -1.07 5.65
N GLU A 237 -2.96 -1.58 4.59
CA GLU A 237 -3.70 -2.07 3.43
C GLU A 237 -4.45 -3.37 3.74
N ILE A 238 -3.82 -4.33 4.43
CA ILE A 238 -4.50 -5.54 4.90
C ILE A 238 -5.73 -5.17 5.76
N SER A 239 -5.57 -4.23 6.69
CA SER A 239 -6.67 -3.78 7.54
C SER A 239 -7.81 -3.19 6.73
N LEU A 240 -7.50 -2.36 5.73
CA LEU A 240 -8.50 -1.80 4.82
C LEU A 240 -9.20 -2.91 4.01
N LYS A 241 -8.45 -3.84 3.44
CA LYS A 241 -9.02 -4.97 2.67
C LYS A 241 -9.92 -5.86 3.53
N LEU A 242 -9.52 -6.17 4.77
CA LEU A 242 -10.36 -6.94 5.70
C LEU A 242 -11.66 -6.21 6.04
N LEU A 243 -11.62 -4.89 6.20
CA LEU A 243 -12.81 -4.08 6.41
C LEU A 243 -13.75 -4.09 5.19
N GLU A 244 -13.20 -3.86 4.00
CA GLU A 244 -13.96 -3.75 2.75
C GLU A 244 -14.55 -5.08 2.28
N THR A 245 -13.81 -6.18 2.42
CA THR A 245 -14.18 -7.48 1.83
C THR A 245 -14.75 -8.47 2.85
N CYS A 246 -14.29 -8.41 4.10
CA CYS A 246 -14.66 -9.37 5.15
C CYS A 246 -15.50 -8.75 6.26
N ARG A 247 -15.69 -7.42 6.30
CA ARG A 247 -16.36 -6.67 7.37
C ARG A 247 -15.70 -6.88 8.74
N ILE A 248 -14.40 -7.13 8.76
CA ILE A 248 -13.60 -7.23 9.98
C ILE A 248 -13.05 -5.85 10.32
N ALA A 249 -13.35 -5.34 11.51
CA ALA A 249 -12.75 -4.11 12.03
C ALA A 249 -11.28 -4.40 12.40
N ALA A 250 -10.40 -4.38 11.39
CA ALA A 250 -8.98 -4.59 11.57
C ALA A 250 -8.27 -3.26 11.81
N GLU A 251 -7.52 -3.16 12.91
CA GLU A 251 -6.75 -1.96 13.27
C GLU A 251 -5.28 -2.17 12.92
N PRO A 252 -4.70 -1.35 12.01
CA PRO A 252 -3.27 -1.39 11.75
C PRO A 252 -2.50 -0.72 12.89
N ILE A 253 -1.56 -1.44 13.47
CA ILE A 253 -0.77 -0.93 14.60
C ILE A 253 0.71 -1.17 14.39
N THR A 254 1.57 -0.24 14.82
CA THR A 254 3.00 -0.51 14.78
C THR A 254 3.41 -1.48 15.89
N ALA A 255 4.47 -2.26 15.63
CA ALA A 255 4.99 -3.19 16.64
C ALA A 255 5.35 -2.51 17.98
N THR A 256 5.71 -1.23 17.94
CA THR A 256 6.03 -0.45 19.14
C THR A 256 4.76 -0.01 19.86
N ASP A 257 3.77 0.52 19.11
CA ASP A 257 2.54 1.07 19.71
C ASP A 257 1.71 0.01 20.40
N LEU A 258 1.75 -1.26 19.91
CA LEU A 258 1.07 -2.37 20.56
C LEU A 258 1.45 -2.47 22.06
N ALA A 259 2.69 -2.17 22.41
CA ALA A 259 3.18 -2.23 23.79
C ALA A 259 2.70 -1.05 24.68
N HIS A 260 2.24 0.05 24.07
CA HIS A 260 1.91 1.30 24.76
C HIS A 260 0.41 1.46 25.02
N GLY A 261 -0.26 0.37 25.39
CA GLY A 261 -1.68 0.37 25.79
C GLY A 261 -2.52 -0.66 25.05
N PRO A 262 -2.50 -0.73 23.70
CA PRO A 262 -3.37 -1.64 22.93
C PRO A 262 -3.25 -3.13 23.29
N VAL A 263 -2.11 -3.58 23.82
CA VAL A 263 -1.95 -4.95 24.33
C VAL A 263 -3.00 -5.32 25.41
N ALA A 264 -3.55 -4.33 26.13
CA ALA A 264 -4.56 -4.55 27.14
C ALA A 264 -5.95 -4.94 26.55
N ALA A 265 -6.15 -4.71 25.25
CA ALA A 265 -7.39 -5.11 24.56
C ALA A 265 -7.36 -6.58 24.10
N LEU A 266 -6.21 -7.26 24.21
CA LEU A 266 -6.03 -8.61 23.68
C LEU A 266 -6.64 -9.65 24.61
N ASP A 267 -7.27 -10.63 24.00
CA ASP A 267 -7.84 -11.83 24.60
C ASP A 267 -7.79 -12.99 23.58
N PRO A 268 -8.15 -14.23 23.94
CA PRO A 268 -8.11 -15.36 23.01
C PRO A 268 -8.99 -15.20 21.75
N LEU A 269 -10.00 -14.30 21.78
CA LEU A 269 -10.89 -14.02 20.66
C LEU A 269 -10.47 -12.77 19.87
N PHE A 270 -9.30 -12.20 20.19
CA PHE A 270 -8.73 -11.05 19.50
C PHE A 270 -7.48 -11.47 18.71
N PRO A 271 -7.61 -11.87 17.43
CA PRO A 271 -6.45 -12.26 16.63
C PRO A 271 -5.49 -11.11 16.38
N VAL A 272 -4.21 -11.44 16.29
CA VAL A 272 -3.15 -10.50 15.91
C VAL A 272 -2.39 -11.04 14.72
N TRP A 273 -2.44 -10.33 13.61
CA TRP A 273 -1.71 -10.65 12.39
C TRP A 273 -0.41 -9.86 12.36
N LEU A 274 0.74 -10.53 12.38
CA LEU A 274 2.06 -9.92 12.40
C LEU A 274 2.76 -10.13 11.05
N ILE A 275 3.30 -9.04 10.49
CA ILE A 275 4.05 -9.07 9.23
C ILE A 275 5.54 -9.09 9.58
N ALA A 276 6.19 -10.23 9.39
CA ALA A 276 7.59 -10.47 9.73
C ALA A 276 8.44 -10.60 8.47
N SER A 277 9.09 -9.52 8.07
CA SER A 277 9.94 -9.47 6.88
C SER A 277 11.43 -9.43 7.23
N ALA A 278 12.29 -9.79 6.26
CA ALA A 278 13.74 -9.82 6.42
C ALA A 278 14.33 -8.41 6.39
N ASP A 279 14.10 -7.63 7.44
CA ASP A 279 14.65 -6.29 7.58
C ASP A 279 15.09 -5.97 9.02
N LYS A 280 15.58 -4.74 9.23
CA LYS A 280 16.04 -4.27 10.55
C LYS A 280 14.92 -4.15 11.59
N THR A 281 13.66 -4.20 11.16
CA THR A 281 12.49 -4.06 12.04
C THR A 281 11.98 -5.37 12.60
N LEU A 282 12.45 -6.52 12.08
CA LEU A 282 12.02 -7.87 12.48
C LEU A 282 12.03 -8.09 14.00
N ARG A 283 13.08 -7.62 14.67
CA ARG A 283 13.20 -7.77 16.12
C ARG A 283 12.01 -7.16 16.87
N ALA A 284 11.59 -5.96 16.48
CA ALA A 284 10.45 -5.28 17.12
C ALA A 284 9.14 -6.05 16.89
N VAL A 285 8.96 -6.65 15.71
CA VAL A 285 7.78 -7.48 15.40
C VAL A 285 7.77 -8.78 16.24
N VAL A 286 8.93 -9.43 16.42
CA VAL A 286 9.07 -10.61 17.27
C VAL A 286 8.78 -10.29 18.75
N GLU A 287 9.24 -9.14 19.24
CA GLU A 287 8.94 -8.65 20.60
C GLU A 287 7.45 -8.36 20.76
N ALA A 288 6.79 -7.74 19.76
CA ALA A 288 5.34 -7.51 19.76
C ALA A 288 4.56 -8.83 19.79
N ALA A 289 4.97 -9.83 18.99
CA ALA A 289 4.38 -11.17 18.99
C ALA A 289 4.47 -11.84 20.36
N THR A 290 5.62 -11.74 21.02
CA THR A 290 5.82 -12.30 22.36
C THR A 290 4.85 -11.70 23.38
N ARG A 291 4.62 -10.39 23.30
CA ARG A 291 3.67 -9.68 24.18
C ARG A 291 2.22 -10.05 23.87
N ALA A 292 1.85 -10.09 22.59
CA ALA A 292 0.50 -10.47 22.16
C ALA A 292 0.17 -11.90 22.61
N ARG A 293 1.11 -12.84 22.46
CA ARG A 293 0.97 -14.21 22.94
C ARG A 293 0.82 -14.30 24.46
N ALA A 294 1.62 -13.53 25.20
CA ALA A 294 1.53 -13.49 26.66
C ALA A 294 0.17 -12.94 27.14
N ALA A 295 -0.47 -12.09 26.36
CA ALA A 295 -1.84 -11.61 26.58
C ALA A 295 -2.93 -12.61 26.12
N GLY A 296 -2.55 -13.77 25.57
CA GLY A 296 -3.47 -14.84 25.17
C GLY A 296 -4.02 -14.73 23.75
N ALA A 297 -3.57 -13.76 22.93
CA ALA A 297 -4.07 -13.59 21.57
C ALA A 297 -3.69 -14.74 20.64
N THR A 298 -4.58 -15.10 19.71
CA THR A 298 -4.29 -15.98 18.57
C THR A 298 -3.41 -15.24 17.56
N LEU A 299 -2.26 -15.84 17.19
CA LEU A 299 -1.29 -15.19 16.31
C LEU A 299 -1.36 -15.76 14.89
N ILE A 300 -1.39 -14.84 13.92
CA ILE A 300 -1.17 -15.09 12.50
C ILE A 300 0.17 -14.43 12.13
N ALA A 301 1.05 -15.15 11.48
CA ALA A 301 2.34 -14.63 11.02
C ALA A 301 2.43 -14.72 9.49
N SER A 302 2.78 -13.61 8.84
CA SER A 302 3.10 -13.58 7.41
C SER A 302 4.46 -12.93 7.15
N GLY A 303 4.95 -13.03 5.92
CA GLY A 303 6.21 -12.45 5.51
C GLY A 303 7.35 -13.46 5.39
N SER A 304 8.47 -13.02 4.84
CA SER A 304 9.64 -13.88 4.55
C SER A 304 10.31 -14.46 5.81
N ARG A 305 10.00 -13.91 6.98
CA ARG A 305 10.45 -14.38 8.31
C ARG A 305 9.29 -14.77 9.22
N ALA A 306 8.14 -15.13 8.66
CA ALA A 306 6.98 -15.57 9.44
C ALA A 306 7.32 -16.68 10.47
N ALA A 307 8.23 -17.60 10.13
CA ALA A 307 8.71 -18.67 11.02
C ALA A 307 9.49 -18.14 12.26
N ALA A 308 9.92 -16.89 12.28
CA ALA A 308 10.54 -16.27 13.44
C ALA A 308 9.52 -15.97 14.56
N ILE A 309 8.25 -15.89 14.22
CA ILE A 309 7.15 -15.65 15.18
C ILE A 309 6.81 -16.98 15.91
N LYS A 310 7.48 -17.20 17.02
CA LYS A 310 7.30 -18.43 17.81
C LYS A 310 5.90 -18.48 18.42
N GLY A 311 5.21 -19.61 18.20
CA GLY A 311 3.86 -19.84 18.71
C GLY A 311 2.76 -19.16 17.90
N ALA A 312 3.03 -18.75 16.66
CA ALA A 312 1.98 -18.44 15.71
C ALA A 312 1.22 -19.73 15.36
N GLU A 313 -0.09 -19.67 15.47
CA GLU A 313 -1.00 -20.78 15.13
C GLU A 313 -1.15 -20.89 13.61
N TYR A 314 -1.06 -19.75 12.90
CA TYR A 314 -1.20 -19.68 11.46
C TYR A 314 0.01 -18.98 10.85
N VAL A 315 0.63 -19.62 9.87
CA VAL A 315 1.86 -19.12 9.24
C VAL A 315 1.69 -19.05 7.72
N LEU A 316 1.90 -17.87 7.16
CA LEU A 316 1.83 -17.54 5.73
C LEU A 316 3.21 -17.04 5.28
N PRO A 317 4.17 -17.92 4.97
CA PRO A 317 5.48 -17.48 4.53
C PRO A 317 5.38 -16.90 3.12
N THR A 318 6.08 -15.78 2.89
CA THR A 318 6.24 -15.19 1.57
C THR A 318 7.68 -15.40 1.07
N PRO A 319 7.95 -15.27 -0.24
CA PRO A 319 9.30 -15.23 -0.76
C PRO A 319 10.15 -14.15 -0.07
N GLU A 320 11.47 -14.37 -0.02
CA GLU A 320 12.37 -13.37 0.53
C GLU A 320 12.58 -12.23 -0.47
N PRO A 321 12.30 -10.97 -0.09
CA PRO A 321 12.48 -9.84 -0.97
C PRO A 321 13.96 -9.47 -1.12
N ALA A 322 14.36 -9.01 -2.30
CA ALA A 322 15.72 -8.54 -2.57
C ALA A 322 16.09 -7.26 -1.80
N SER A 323 15.11 -6.53 -1.32
CA SER A 323 15.29 -5.36 -0.44
C SER A 323 14.07 -5.15 0.46
N PRO A 324 14.21 -4.39 1.57
CA PRO A 324 13.07 -4.06 2.44
C PRO A 324 11.92 -3.31 1.73
N LEU A 325 12.19 -2.67 0.61
CA LEU A 325 11.18 -1.95 -0.19
C LEU A 325 10.37 -2.88 -1.10
N LEU A 326 10.74 -4.14 -1.21
CA LEU A 326 10.04 -5.15 -2.01
C LEU A 326 9.29 -6.17 -1.13
N GLY A 327 9.23 -5.94 0.18
CA GLY A 327 8.45 -6.73 1.12
C GLY A 327 6.96 -6.38 1.08
N PRO A 328 6.60 -5.06 1.09
CA PRO A 328 5.21 -4.63 0.94
C PRO A 328 4.63 -4.96 -0.41
#